data_03d73c5d26e9cc266b618b1542abaa68
#
_entry.id   03d73c5d26e9cc266b618b1542abaa68
#
_cell.length_a   1.000
_cell.length_b   1.000
_cell.length_c   1.000
_cell.angle_alpha   90.00
_cell.angle_beta   90.00
_cell.angle_gamma   90.00
#
_symmetry.space_group_name_H-M   'P 1'
#
loop_
_entity.id
_entity.type
_entity.pdbx_description
1 polymer ?
#
loop_
_entity_poly.entity_id
_entity_poly.type
_entity_poly.pdbx_seq_one_letter_code
_entity_poly.pdbx_strand_id
1 'polypeptide(L)'
;MCIRDRVISADLQQIKDKFSEPRRTQIIDAVLNYDIEETIQKEAVIITITLQGYIKRGALSNVKQQKRGGKGKTGIKTRDEDSVVQTLSVNTHTSVLFFSTEGLAYKIKAWKIPEGSASSKGKSLFNILPLKNHQSISSIMPFPDEDVDTKNMHIIFATSKGTVSYTHLRAHET
;
A
#
# COMPACT_ATOMS: atom_id res chain seq x y z
N MET A 1 -8.29 -36.17 41.78
CA MET A 1 -7.98 -34.89 42.45
C MET A 1 -7.34 -35.20 43.78
N CYS A 2 -6.10 -34.82 44.03
CA CYS A 2 -5.33 -35.14 45.20
C CYS A 2 -5.88 -34.40 46.43
N ILE A 3 -5.73 -34.98 47.65
CA ILE A 3 -6.19 -34.34 48.90
C ILE A 3 -5.56 -32.96 49.06
N ARG A 4 -4.29 -32.82 48.69
CA ARG A 4 -3.56 -31.54 48.64
C ARG A 4 -4.24 -30.48 47.78
N ASP A 5 -4.73 -30.86 46.59
CA ASP A 5 -5.36 -29.92 45.66
C ASP A 5 -6.69 -29.39 46.24
N ARG A 6 -7.40 -30.21 46.96
CA ARG A 6 -8.65 -29.79 47.65
C ARG A 6 -8.39 -28.79 48.77
N VAL A 7 -7.35 -29.03 49.58
CA VAL A 7 -6.97 -28.09 50.65
C VAL A 7 -6.53 -26.75 50.07
N ILE A 8 -5.66 -26.76 49.08
CA ILE A 8 -5.20 -25.53 48.41
C ILE A 8 -6.37 -24.79 47.77
N SER A 9 -7.27 -25.48 47.09
CA SER A 9 -8.47 -24.88 46.49
C SER A 9 -9.41 -24.25 47.52
N ALA A 10 -9.59 -24.91 48.67
CA ALA A 10 -10.43 -24.38 49.75
C ALA A 10 -9.79 -23.13 50.39
N ASP A 11 -8.48 -23.14 50.64
CA ASP A 11 -7.76 -22.01 51.19
C ASP A 11 -7.78 -20.80 50.21
N LEU A 12 -7.58 -21.03 48.91
CA LEU A 12 -7.67 -19.99 47.90
C LEU A 12 -9.07 -19.41 47.79
N GLN A 13 -10.11 -20.26 47.96
CA GLN A 13 -11.50 -19.79 47.96
C GLN A 13 -11.80 -18.90 49.16
N GLN A 14 -11.32 -19.28 50.38
CA GLN A 14 -11.44 -18.44 51.56
C GLN A 14 -10.74 -17.09 51.41
N ILE A 15 -9.55 -17.07 50.83
CA ILE A 15 -8.81 -15.84 50.57
C ILE A 15 -9.57 -14.97 49.59
N LYS A 16 -10.09 -15.57 48.51
CA LYS A 16 -10.91 -14.87 47.57
C LYS A 16 -12.13 -14.23 48.18
N ASP A 17 -12.90 -15.00 48.98
CA ASP A 17 -14.12 -14.52 49.60
C ASP A 17 -13.86 -13.41 50.65
N LYS A 18 -12.69 -13.43 51.29
CA LYS A 18 -12.31 -12.47 52.34
C LYS A 18 -11.69 -11.19 51.81
N PHE A 19 -10.97 -11.27 50.67
CA PHE A 19 -10.15 -10.16 50.15
C PHE A 19 -10.52 -9.76 48.73
N SER A 20 -11.56 -10.33 48.13
CA SER A 20 -11.93 -9.98 46.78
C SER A 20 -12.53 -8.56 46.74
N GLU A 21 -11.90 -7.70 45.99
CA GLU A 21 -12.46 -6.39 45.69
C GLU A 21 -13.04 -6.39 44.26
N PRO A 22 -14.12 -5.61 44.02
CA PRO A 22 -14.66 -5.45 42.68
C PRO A 22 -13.60 -4.80 41.78
N ARG A 23 -13.59 -5.17 40.52
CA ARG A 23 -12.67 -4.65 39.54
C ARG A 23 -12.80 -3.12 39.40
N ARG A 24 -11.73 -2.38 39.60
CA ARG A 24 -11.68 -0.91 39.48
C ARG A 24 -11.60 -0.42 38.04
N THR A 25 -11.19 -1.29 37.10
CA THR A 25 -11.07 -0.97 35.69
C THR A 25 -12.25 -1.53 34.91
N GLN A 26 -12.74 -0.77 33.96
CA GLN A 26 -13.78 -1.21 33.04
C GLN A 26 -13.18 -2.09 31.94
N ILE A 27 -13.82 -3.22 31.61
CA ILE A 27 -13.51 -3.99 30.43
C ILE A 27 -14.28 -3.35 29.29
N ILE A 28 -13.56 -2.79 28.33
CA ILE A 28 -14.11 -2.24 27.10
C ILE A 28 -13.70 -3.20 25.99
N ASP A 29 -14.64 -3.64 25.17
CA ASP A 29 -14.29 -4.37 23.96
C ASP A 29 -13.39 -3.46 23.10
N ALA A 30 -12.22 -3.99 22.73
CA ALA A 30 -11.30 -3.24 21.88
C ALA A 30 -11.99 -3.04 20.53
N VAL A 31 -12.38 -1.80 20.24
CA VAL A 31 -12.79 -1.39 18.90
C VAL A 31 -11.49 -1.31 18.09
N LEU A 32 -11.07 -2.45 17.53
CA LEU A 32 -9.88 -2.58 16.69
C LEU A 32 -10.11 -2.02 15.27
N ASN A 33 -11.10 -1.15 15.09
CA ASN A 33 -11.34 -0.44 13.83
C ASN A 33 -10.42 0.80 13.72
N TYR A 34 -9.12 0.64 13.98
CA TYR A 34 -8.16 1.62 13.50
C TYR A 34 -8.02 1.43 12.00
N ASP A 35 -8.43 2.41 11.23
CA ASP A 35 -8.06 2.43 9.82
C ASP A 35 -6.52 2.50 9.75
N ILE A 36 -5.91 1.45 9.20
CA ILE A 36 -4.45 1.37 9.06
C ILE A 36 -3.92 2.60 8.32
N GLU A 37 -4.74 3.19 7.45
CA GLU A 37 -4.41 4.37 6.68
C GLU A 37 -4.16 5.60 7.58
N GLU A 38 -4.88 5.75 8.70
CA GLU A 38 -4.69 6.85 9.65
C GLU A 38 -3.35 6.80 10.38
N THR A 39 -2.76 5.61 10.52
CA THR A 39 -1.46 5.43 11.19
C THR A 39 -0.28 5.75 10.27
N ILE A 40 -0.51 5.87 8.95
CA ILE A 40 0.53 6.09 7.96
C ILE A 40 0.74 7.59 7.76
N GLN A 41 1.98 8.05 7.88
CA GLN A 41 2.31 9.44 7.66
C GLN A 41 2.15 9.83 6.19
N LYS A 42 1.59 11.04 5.94
CA LYS A 42 1.50 11.61 4.60
C LYS A 42 2.88 12.11 4.18
N GLU A 43 3.54 11.37 3.30
CA GLU A 43 4.86 11.69 2.76
C GLU A 43 4.85 11.67 1.23
N ALA A 44 5.67 12.52 0.63
CA ALA A 44 5.92 12.45 -0.80
C ALA A 44 6.82 11.26 -1.13
N VAL A 45 6.36 10.41 -2.02
CA VAL A 45 7.05 9.19 -2.43
C VAL A 45 7.21 9.11 -3.93
N ILE A 46 8.26 8.43 -4.36
CA ILE A 46 8.52 8.12 -5.76
C ILE A 46 8.25 6.64 -5.98
N ILE A 47 7.37 6.34 -6.91
CA ILE A 47 7.09 4.99 -7.39
C ILE A 47 7.87 4.80 -8.68
N THR A 48 8.69 3.76 -8.74
CA THR A 48 9.49 3.42 -9.92
C THR A 48 9.05 2.05 -10.43
N ILE A 49 8.84 1.96 -11.74
CA ILE A 49 8.35 0.76 -12.42
C ILE A 49 9.30 0.41 -13.55
N THR A 50 9.63 -0.87 -13.67
CA THR A 50 10.53 -1.38 -14.71
C THR A 50 9.76 -2.12 -15.80
N LEU A 51 10.43 -2.28 -16.98
CA LEU A 51 9.88 -2.98 -18.13
C LEU A 51 9.48 -4.43 -17.80
N GLN A 52 10.25 -5.11 -16.93
CA GLN A 52 9.96 -6.48 -16.50
C GLN A 52 8.84 -6.57 -15.43
N GLY A 53 8.17 -5.44 -15.12
CA GLY A 53 7.06 -5.43 -14.18
C GLY A 53 7.48 -5.45 -12.70
N TYR A 54 8.65 -4.94 -12.38
CA TYR A 54 9.04 -4.69 -10.99
C TYR A 54 8.64 -3.30 -10.57
N ILE A 55 8.14 -3.18 -9.35
CA ILE A 55 7.71 -1.91 -8.76
C ILE A 55 8.33 -1.73 -7.38
N LYS A 56 8.66 -0.52 -7.05
CA LYS A 56 9.07 -0.10 -5.71
C LYS A 56 8.63 1.32 -5.40
N ARG A 57 8.53 1.59 -4.13
CA ARG A 57 8.32 2.92 -3.56
C ARG A 57 9.57 3.37 -2.83
N GLY A 58 9.95 4.61 -2.96
CA GLY A 58 11.01 5.25 -2.20
C GLY A 58 10.58 6.62 -1.70
N ALA A 59 11.04 7.05 -0.52
CA ALA A 59 10.78 8.40 -0.05
C ALA A 59 11.46 9.44 -0.94
N LEU A 60 10.74 10.51 -1.29
CA LEU A 60 11.29 11.61 -2.09
C LEU A 60 12.48 12.29 -1.38
N SER A 61 12.47 12.32 -0.05
CA SER A 61 13.56 12.86 0.77
C SER A 61 14.90 12.17 0.55
N ASN A 62 14.88 10.91 0.12
CA ASN A 62 16.08 10.13 -0.20
C ASN A 62 16.72 10.52 -1.54
N VAL A 63 16.00 11.28 -2.39
CA VAL A 63 16.48 11.76 -3.67
C VAL A 63 17.14 13.12 -3.46
N LYS A 64 18.47 13.11 -3.38
CA LYS A 64 19.24 14.35 -3.27
C LYS A 64 19.40 15.00 -4.63
N GLN A 65 19.16 16.32 -4.70
CA GLN A 65 19.47 17.10 -5.89
C GLN A 65 20.99 17.06 -6.17
N GLN A 66 21.36 16.66 -7.39
CA GLN A 66 22.76 16.60 -7.79
C GLN A 66 23.27 18.00 -8.11
N LYS A 67 24.31 18.44 -7.42
CA LYS A 67 25.05 19.66 -7.76
C LYS A 67 26.03 19.39 -8.90
N ARG A 68 26.45 20.43 -9.64
CA ARG A 68 27.47 20.33 -10.69
C ARG A 68 28.73 19.62 -10.16
N GLY A 69 29.22 18.59 -10.89
CA GLY A 69 30.41 17.81 -10.52
C GLY A 69 30.17 16.64 -9.54
N GLY A 70 28.95 16.39 -9.08
CA GLY A 70 28.63 15.22 -8.24
C GLY A 70 28.49 13.93 -9.05
N LYS A 71 28.90 12.78 -8.47
CA LYS A 71 28.54 11.46 -9.02
C LYS A 71 27.03 11.23 -8.82
N GLY A 72 26.30 10.99 -9.92
CA GLY A 72 24.89 10.63 -9.85
C GLY A 72 24.66 9.38 -9.01
N LYS A 73 23.47 9.28 -8.37
CA LYS A 73 23.05 8.05 -7.71
C LYS A 73 22.18 7.24 -8.66
N THR A 74 22.46 5.95 -8.77
CA THR A 74 21.63 5.02 -9.52
C THR A 74 20.31 4.87 -8.79
N GLY A 75 19.20 5.21 -9.45
CA GLY A 75 17.87 5.15 -8.86
C GLY A 75 17.33 3.71 -8.69
N ILE A 76 17.80 2.79 -9.51
CA ILE A 76 17.47 1.36 -9.44
C ILE A 76 18.64 0.55 -10.00
N LYS A 77 18.92 -0.59 -9.39
CA LYS A 77 19.90 -1.55 -9.93
C LYS A 77 19.12 -2.58 -10.75
N THR A 78 19.03 -2.34 -12.03
CA THR A 78 18.43 -3.27 -12.99
C THR A 78 19.50 -4.26 -13.48
N ARG A 79 19.07 -5.43 -13.95
CA ARG A 79 19.91 -6.30 -14.78
C ARG A 79 20.03 -5.68 -16.15
N ASP A 80 21.02 -6.09 -16.94
CA ASP A 80 21.35 -5.48 -18.24
C ASP A 80 20.17 -5.42 -19.25
N GLU A 81 19.13 -6.21 -19.04
CA GLU A 81 17.93 -6.31 -19.89
C GLU A 81 16.68 -5.59 -19.33
N ASP A 82 16.76 -4.94 -18.16
CA ASP A 82 15.62 -4.29 -17.53
C ASP A 82 15.85 -2.77 -17.45
N SER A 83 14.84 -1.98 -17.78
CA SER A 83 14.89 -0.53 -17.76
C SER A 83 13.72 0.08 -17.01
N VAL A 84 13.91 1.28 -16.48
CA VAL A 84 12.81 2.04 -15.86
C VAL A 84 11.91 2.56 -16.97
N VAL A 85 10.65 2.17 -16.93
CA VAL A 85 9.64 2.63 -17.90
C VAL A 85 8.93 3.87 -17.39
N GLN A 86 8.59 3.90 -16.10
CA GLN A 86 7.82 5.00 -15.56
C GLN A 86 8.24 5.32 -14.12
N THR A 87 8.23 6.62 -13.81
CA THR A 87 8.44 7.13 -12.45
C THR A 87 7.31 8.09 -12.12
N LEU A 88 6.63 7.85 -11.00
CA LEU A 88 5.53 8.67 -10.51
C LEU A 88 5.92 9.29 -9.17
N SER A 89 5.65 10.58 -9.01
CA SER A 89 5.76 11.27 -7.71
C SER A 89 4.35 11.48 -7.16
N VAL A 90 4.07 10.88 -6.01
CA VAL A 90 2.74 10.89 -5.37
C VAL A 90 2.89 10.95 -3.86
N ASN A 91 1.78 11.17 -3.14
CA ASN A 91 1.74 11.01 -1.69
C ASN A 91 1.46 9.56 -1.29
N THR A 92 1.84 9.15 -0.08
CA THR A 92 1.58 7.81 0.46
C THR A 92 0.11 7.43 0.40
N HIS A 93 -0.82 8.38 0.59
CA HIS A 93 -2.27 8.14 0.59
C HIS A 93 -2.91 8.18 -0.80
N THR A 94 -2.19 8.70 -1.81
CA THR A 94 -2.71 8.77 -3.18
C THR A 94 -2.96 7.37 -3.73
N SER A 95 -4.11 7.18 -4.34
CA SER A 95 -4.42 5.94 -5.06
C SER A 95 -3.72 5.90 -6.40
N VAL A 96 -3.25 4.73 -6.79
CA VAL A 96 -2.60 4.50 -8.09
C VAL A 96 -3.43 3.50 -8.88
N LEU A 97 -3.75 3.86 -10.11
CA LEU A 97 -4.47 3.01 -11.05
C LEU A 97 -3.48 2.27 -11.96
N PHE A 98 -3.71 0.98 -12.12
CA PHE A 98 -2.96 0.10 -12.99
C PHE A 98 -3.90 -0.47 -14.05
N PHE A 99 -3.60 -0.24 -15.31
CA PHE A 99 -4.40 -0.73 -16.42
C PHE A 99 -3.72 -1.94 -17.06
N SER A 100 -4.43 -3.06 -17.10
CA SER A 100 -3.93 -4.28 -17.72
C SER A 100 -4.16 -4.29 -19.23
N THR A 101 -3.41 -5.13 -19.92
CA THR A 101 -3.58 -5.37 -21.37
C THR A 101 -4.92 -6.01 -21.73
N GLU A 102 -5.62 -6.61 -20.77
CA GLU A 102 -6.95 -7.22 -20.96
C GLU A 102 -8.10 -6.23 -20.65
N GLY A 103 -7.81 -4.96 -20.36
CA GLY A 103 -8.82 -3.94 -20.08
C GLY A 103 -9.31 -3.91 -18.64
N LEU A 104 -8.63 -4.59 -17.72
CA LEU A 104 -8.92 -4.50 -16.29
C LEU A 104 -8.14 -3.36 -15.65
N ALA A 105 -8.78 -2.64 -14.73
CA ALA A 105 -8.17 -1.60 -13.93
C ALA A 105 -8.07 -2.04 -12.45
N TYR A 106 -6.91 -1.86 -11.86
CA TYR A 106 -6.67 -2.14 -10.44
C TYR A 106 -6.33 -0.84 -9.73
N LYS A 107 -6.94 -0.60 -8.56
CA LYS A 107 -6.69 0.57 -7.72
C LYS A 107 -5.99 0.13 -6.44
N ILE A 108 -4.81 0.71 -6.17
CA ILE A 108 -4.04 0.44 -4.96
C ILE A 108 -3.57 1.77 -4.37
N LYS A 109 -3.62 1.92 -3.06
CA LYS A 109 -3.01 3.04 -2.34
C LYS A 109 -1.48 2.95 -2.42
N ALA A 110 -0.79 4.09 -2.60
CA ALA A 110 0.66 4.13 -2.78
C ALA A 110 1.42 3.52 -1.59
N TRP A 111 0.91 3.65 -0.36
CA TRP A 111 1.53 3.05 0.82
C TRP A 111 1.54 1.51 0.81
N LYS A 112 0.64 0.84 0.09
CA LYS A 112 0.63 -0.62 -0.07
C LYS A 112 1.74 -1.14 -0.99
N ILE A 113 2.35 -0.24 -1.78
CA ILE A 113 3.49 -0.58 -2.63
C ILE A 113 4.71 -0.78 -1.75
N PRO A 114 5.46 -1.88 -1.92
CA PRO A 114 6.61 -2.19 -1.06
C PRO A 114 7.70 -1.12 -1.17
N GLU A 115 8.23 -0.75 -0.03
CA GLU A 115 9.36 0.14 0.06
C GLU A 115 10.64 -0.56 -0.41
N GLY A 116 11.47 0.16 -1.14
CA GLY A 116 12.73 -0.33 -1.65
C GLY A 116 13.85 0.70 -1.53
N SER A 117 15.04 0.25 -1.16
CA SER A 117 16.23 1.09 -1.19
C SER A 117 16.54 1.57 -2.62
N ALA A 118 17.36 2.62 -2.76
CA ALA A 118 17.72 3.16 -4.07
C ALA A 118 18.30 2.09 -5.02
N SER A 119 19.06 1.14 -4.49
CA SER A 119 19.70 0.08 -5.28
C SER A 119 18.88 -1.21 -5.42
N SER A 120 17.70 -1.32 -4.75
CA SER A 120 16.88 -2.53 -4.82
C SER A 120 16.12 -2.63 -6.13
N LYS A 121 15.89 -3.86 -6.60
CA LYS A 121 15.10 -4.13 -7.81
C LYS A 121 13.60 -3.88 -7.60
N GLY A 122 13.10 -3.93 -6.36
CA GLY A 122 11.68 -3.89 -6.05
C GLY A 122 11.03 -5.28 -6.03
N LYS A 123 9.69 -5.31 -6.02
CA LYS A 123 8.89 -6.55 -6.08
C LYS A 123 8.12 -6.62 -7.39
N SER A 124 7.84 -7.83 -7.84
CA SER A 124 7.03 -8.05 -9.04
C SER A 124 5.58 -7.59 -8.81
N LEU A 125 5.00 -6.97 -9.82
CA LEU A 125 3.59 -6.56 -9.84
C LEU A 125 2.63 -7.73 -9.65
N PHE A 126 3.01 -8.96 -10.09
CA PHE A 126 2.23 -10.17 -9.85
C PHE A 126 2.04 -10.52 -8.37
N ASN A 127 2.94 -10.08 -7.50
CA ASN A 127 2.83 -10.30 -6.05
C ASN A 127 1.94 -9.27 -5.35
N ILE A 128 1.59 -8.18 -6.03
CA ILE A 128 0.87 -7.04 -5.47
C ILE A 128 -0.54 -6.98 -6.05
N LEU A 129 -0.67 -7.29 -7.34
CA LEU A 129 -1.91 -7.28 -8.10
C LEU A 129 -2.34 -8.73 -8.39
N PRO A 130 -3.65 -9.03 -8.35
CA PRO A 130 -4.16 -10.35 -8.72
C PRO A 130 -4.17 -10.53 -10.26
N LEU A 131 -2.98 -10.47 -10.87
CA LEU A 131 -2.81 -10.62 -12.31
C LEU A 131 -2.84 -12.10 -12.70
N LYS A 132 -3.47 -12.40 -13.83
CA LYS A 132 -3.41 -13.74 -14.45
C LYS A 132 -2.10 -13.91 -15.22
N ASN A 133 -1.70 -15.16 -15.48
CA ASN A 133 -0.40 -15.51 -16.07
C ASN A 133 -0.07 -14.86 -17.42
N HIS A 134 -1.07 -14.34 -18.14
CA HIS A 134 -0.90 -13.68 -19.45
C HIS A 134 -1.17 -12.19 -19.44
N GLN A 135 -1.47 -11.62 -18.26
CA GLN A 135 -1.74 -10.20 -18.13
C GLN A 135 -0.43 -9.43 -17.86
N SER A 136 -0.26 -8.33 -18.56
CA SER A 136 0.75 -7.32 -18.26
C SER A 136 0.09 -5.96 -18.00
N ILE A 137 0.81 -5.07 -17.36
CA ILE A 137 0.33 -3.70 -17.12
C ILE A 137 0.76 -2.84 -18.31
N SER A 138 -0.22 -2.20 -18.94
CA SER A 138 -0.02 -1.33 -20.09
C SER A 138 0.25 0.12 -19.69
N SER A 139 -0.41 0.61 -18.64
CA SER A 139 -0.27 1.99 -18.18
C SER A 139 -0.55 2.10 -16.70
N ILE A 140 0.04 3.12 -16.08
CA ILE A 140 -0.09 3.40 -14.66
C ILE A 140 -0.26 4.89 -14.48
N MET A 141 -1.23 5.31 -13.68
CA MET A 141 -1.48 6.71 -13.40
C MET A 141 -1.90 6.94 -11.94
N PRO A 142 -1.53 8.08 -11.34
CA PRO A 142 -2.07 8.46 -10.05
C PRO A 142 -3.56 8.79 -10.22
N PHE A 143 -4.35 8.37 -9.25
CA PHE A 143 -5.75 8.79 -9.15
C PHE A 143 -5.81 10.08 -8.34
N PRO A 144 -6.65 11.06 -8.69
CA PRO A 144 -6.81 12.28 -7.90
C PRO A 144 -7.11 11.98 -6.45
N ASP A 145 -6.57 12.78 -5.54
CA ASP A 145 -6.87 12.69 -4.12
C ASP A 145 -8.36 12.98 -3.88
N GLU A 146 -8.90 12.54 -2.75
CA GLU A 146 -10.33 12.63 -2.41
C GLU A 146 -10.84 14.09 -2.33
N ASP A 147 -9.92 15.04 -2.14
CA ASP A 147 -10.22 16.48 -2.09
C ASP A 147 -10.50 17.09 -3.48
N VAL A 148 -10.25 16.35 -4.56
CA VAL A 148 -10.45 16.84 -5.92
C VAL A 148 -11.82 16.39 -6.43
N ASP A 149 -12.63 17.34 -6.92
CA ASP A 149 -13.92 17.03 -7.54
C ASP A 149 -13.74 16.17 -8.81
N THR A 150 -13.94 14.87 -8.64
CA THR A 150 -13.81 13.88 -9.73
C THR A 150 -15.01 13.83 -10.66
N LYS A 151 -16.12 14.58 -10.37
CA LYS A 151 -17.36 14.51 -11.15
C LYS A 151 -17.20 14.95 -12.61
N ASN A 152 -16.24 15.84 -12.85
CA ASN A 152 -15.95 16.39 -14.18
C ASN A 152 -14.67 15.79 -14.79
N MET A 153 -14.10 14.77 -14.17
CA MET A 153 -12.90 14.11 -14.68
C MET A 153 -13.27 12.90 -15.54
N HIS A 154 -12.49 12.72 -16.60
CA HIS A 154 -12.62 11.61 -17.54
C HIS A 154 -11.29 10.96 -17.77
N ILE A 155 -11.29 9.64 -17.95
CA ILE A 155 -10.11 8.92 -18.46
C ILE A 155 -10.38 8.63 -19.93
N ILE A 156 -9.42 9.01 -20.77
CA ILE A 156 -9.43 8.74 -22.20
C ILE A 156 -8.46 7.62 -22.49
N PHE A 157 -8.94 6.57 -23.15
CA PHE A 157 -8.13 5.46 -23.62
C PHE A 157 -8.00 5.54 -25.14
N ALA A 158 -6.77 5.56 -25.64
CA ALA A 158 -6.47 5.45 -27.07
C ALA A 158 -5.59 4.23 -27.31
N THR A 159 -6.04 3.32 -28.16
CA THR A 159 -5.31 2.10 -28.49
C THR A 159 -4.53 2.25 -29.81
N SER A 160 -3.51 1.41 -30.02
CA SER A 160 -2.75 1.36 -31.27
C SER A 160 -3.59 1.00 -32.50
N LYS A 161 -4.78 0.42 -32.29
CA LYS A 161 -5.75 0.08 -33.36
C LYS A 161 -6.72 1.22 -33.66
N GLY A 162 -6.51 2.42 -33.11
CA GLY A 162 -7.37 3.59 -33.32
C GLY A 162 -8.69 3.58 -32.56
N THR A 163 -8.92 2.63 -31.67
CA THR A 163 -10.09 2.64 -30.79
C THR A 163 -9.90 3.67 -29.69
N VAL A 164 -10.82 4.62 -29.57
CA VAL A 164 -10.84 5.63 -28.52
C VAL A 164 -12.08 5.43 -27.67
N SER A 165 -11.91 5.38 -26.35
CA SER A 165 -12.99 5.31 -25.37
C SER A 165 -12.73 6.31 -24.26
N TYR A 166 -13.79 6.86 -23.68
CA TYR A 166 -13.71 7.70 -22.51
C TYR A 166 -14.70 7.23 -21.44
N THR A 167 -14.31 7.34 -20.18
CA THR A 167 -15.14 6.98 -19.04
C THR A 167 -15.17 8.10 -18.02
N HIS A 168 -16.34 8.32 -17.41
CA HIS A 168 -16.47 9.22 -16.27
C HIS A 168 -15.88 8.57 -15.02
N LEU A 169 -15.10 9.31 -14.26
CA LEU A 169 -14.64 8.92 -12.93
C LEU A 169 -15.77 9.14 -11.92
N ARG A 170 -16.82 8.33 -11.96
CA ARG A 170 -17.81 8.31 -10.89
C ARG A 170 -17.29 7.37 -9.80
N ALA A 171 -17.22 7.87 -8.57
CA ALA A 171 -17.15 7.01 -7.40
C ALA A 171 -18.44 6.16 -7.40
N HIS A 172 -18.32 4.88 -7.70
CA HIS A 172 -19.38 3.94 -7.36
C HIS A 172 -19.29 3.73 -5.86
N GLU A 173 -20.18 4.42 -5.14
CA GLU A 173 -20.57 4.00 -3.81
C GLU A 173 -21.32 2.67 -3.97
N THR A 174 -20.69 1.58 -3.55
CA THR A 174 -21.35 0.31 -3.27
C THR A 174 -20.93 -0.13 -1.88
#